data_68b500a08423163f8e18895a0f528325
#
_entry.id   68b500a08423163f8e18895a0f528325
#
_cell.length_a   1.000
_cell.length_b   1.000
_cell.length_c   1.000
_cell.angle_alpha   90.00
_cell.angle_beta   90.00
_cell.angle_gamma   90.00
#
_symmetry.space_group_name_H-M   'P 1'
#
loop_
_entity.id
_entity.type
_entity.pdbx_description
1 polymer ?
#
loop_
_entity_poly.entity_id
_entity_poly.type
_entity_poly.pdbx_seq_one_letter_code
_entity_poly.pdbx_strand_id
1 'polypeptide(L)'
;MKNTSGDIKFNTLSSDYIKWAKSKGYTLWPTLKNDSMGIEKTSALVTDMYARENIISNVVELALKYGFEGINIDFENMKLKDKDEFSQFIREFSATLRRNNLIASIDVNVPDGSETWSLCYDHKAISDACDYLMLMAYDQYGRTKAGPVASLTWVENNINKVIEREKVDNKKLVLCVPFYSKYRKDKITMSGDEEILKGISTSTLYMKSVKNYLANSKFKDCITWDEELGQYYVEYRSQNILERIWAEDENALKEKVKLVNKYNLAGVASWRWGFETPESWQVINETLNKK
;
A
#
# COMPACT_ATOMS: atom_id res chain seq x y z
N MET A 1 -15.87 7.26 -4.49
CA MET A 1 -17.36 7.15 -4.33
C MET A 1 -17.96 8.54 -4.24
N LYS A 2 -19.21 8.73 -4.67
CA LYS A 2 -19.90 10.04 -4.65
C LYS A 2 -20.91 10.14 -3.48
N ASN A 3 -21.65 9.07 -3.24
CA ASN A 3 -22.68 8.99 -2.21
C ASN A 3 -22.90 7.56 -1.73
N THR A 4 -23.86 7.37 -0.82
CA THR A 4 -24.22 6.06 -0.25
C THR A 4 -25.10 5.20 -1.16
N SER A 5 -25.59 5.75 -2.28
CA SER A 5 -26.36 5.01 -3.28
C SER A 5 -25.49 4.28 -4.33
N GLY A 6 -24.17 4.33 -4.15
CA GLY A 6 -23.24 3.66 -5.06
C GLY A 6 -22.85 4.45 -6.32
N ASP A 7 -23.19 5.74 -6.40
CA ASP A 7 -22.72 6.57 -7.50
C ASP A 7 -21.21 6.78 -7.41
N ILE A 8 -20.55 6.71 -8.56
CA ILE A 8 -19.11 6.89 -8.67
C ILE A 8 -18.79 8.32 -9.10
N LYS A 9 -17.80 8.92 -8.43
CA LYS A 9 -17.15 10.14 -8.93
C LYS A 9 -15.95 9.71 -9.76
N PHE A 10 -16.07 9.77 -11.07
CA PHE A 10 -14.96 9.54 -11.96
C PHE A 10 -14.07 10.77 -12.00
N ASN A 11 -12.96 10.73 -11.28
CA ASN A 11 -11.92 11.74 -11.34
C ASN A 11 -10.94 11.34 -12.44
N THR A 12 -11.17 11.88 -13.60
CA THR A 12 -10.21 12.21 -14.66
C THR A 12 -8.93 11.37 -14.77
N LEU A 13 -9.04 10.12 -15.21
CA LEU A 13 -8.00 9.61 -16.09
C LEU A 13 -8.14 10.42 -17.39
N SER A 14 -7.13 11.22 -17.73
CA SER A 14 -7.17 11.92 -19.01
C SER A 14 -7.21 10.88 -20.14
N SER A 15 -8.00 11.14 -21.16
CA SER A 15 -8.03 10.26 -22.36
C SER A 15 -6.64 10.07 -22.96
N ASP A 16 -5.77 11.07 -22.81
CA ASP A 16 -4.40 11.03 -23.32
C ASP A 16 -3.51 10.09 -22.48
N TYR A 17 -3.70 10.05 -21.15
CA TYR A 17 -3.00 9.06 -20.30
C TYR A 17 -3.42 7.62 -20.66
N ILE A 18 -4.71 7.36 -20.83
CA ILE A 18 -5.23 6.04 -21.24
C ILE A 18 -4.61 5.60 -22.57
N LYS A 19 -4.63 6.48 -23.58
CA LYS A 19 -4.02 6.22 -24.88
C LYS A 19 -2.52 5.95 -24.78
N TRP A 20 -1.81 6.79 -24.02
CA TRP A 20 -0.39 6.64 -23.79
C TRP A 20 -0.05 5.30 -23.12
N ALA A 21 -0.72 4.96 -22.03
CA ALA A 21 -0.48 3.72 -21.29
C ALA A 21 -0.71 2.49 -22.17
N LYS A 22 -1.82 2.47 -22.93
CA LYS A 22 -2.13 1.40 -23.87
C LYS A 22 -1.11 1.32 -25.01
N SER A 23 -0.61 2.45 -25.51
CA SER A 23 0.45 2.46 -26.53
C SER A 23 1.78 1.87 -26.04
N LYS A 24 1.98 1.83 -24.70
CA LYS A 24 3.13 1.20 -24.05
C LYS A 24 2.89 -0.26 -23.67
N GLY A 25 1.71 -0.81 -23.95
CA GLY A 25 1.34 -2.18 -23.59
C GLY A 25 0.97 -2.35 -22.11
N TYR A 26 0.71 -1.27 -21.40
CA TYR A 26 0.27 -1.36 -20.00
C TYR A 26 -1.21 -1.73 -19.93
N THR A 27 -1.53 -2.64 -18.99
CA THR A 27 -2.89 -2.89 -18.54
C THR A 27 -3.31 -1.82 -17.53
N LEU A 28 -4.57 -1.42 -17.55
CA LEU A 28 -5.09 -0.37 -16.69
C LEU A 28 -6.18 -0.92 -15.77
N TRP A 29 -5.91 -0.86 -14.45
CA TRP A 29 -6.85 -1.24 -13.40
C TRP A 29 -7.10 -0.03 -12.49
N PRO A 30 -8.07 0.83 -12.84
CA PRO A 30 -8.41 1.98 -12.01
C PRO A 30 -8.83 1.56 -10.61
N THR A 31 -8.47 2.37 -9.60
CA THR A 31 -8.82 2.12 -8.21
C THR A 31 -10.11 2.83 -7.81
N LEU A 32 -11.06 2.08 -7.27
CA LEU A 32 -12.26 2.60 -6.61
C LEU A 32 -12.00 2.72 -5.11
N LYS A 33 -12.16 3.94 -4.58
CA LYS A 33 -11.85 4.28 -3.18
C LYS A 33 -13.08 4.78 -2.42
N ASN A 34 -13.11 4.53 -1.10
CA ASN A 34 -14.09 5.07 -0.16
C ASN A 34 -13.56 6.27 0.65
N ASP A 35 -12.36 6.76 0.41
CA ASP A 35 -11.63 7.75 1.21
C ASP A 35 -12.39 9.06 1.47
N SER A 36 -13.25 9.47 0.55
CA SER A 36 -14.05 10.70 0.68
C SER A 36 -15.35 10.52 1.46
N MET A 37 -15.70 9.30 1.89
CA MET A 37 -17.03 8.99 2.46
C MET A 37 -17.04 8.95 3.99
N GLY A 38 -15.94 8.53 4.60
CA GLY A 38 -15.88 8.23 6.03
C GLY A 38 -16.60 6.91 6.38
N ILE A 39 -16.33 6.43 7.60
CA ILE A 39 -16.69 5.07 8.04
C ILE A 39 -18.20 4.79 8.02
N GLU A 40 -19.03 5.77 8.43
CA GLU A 40 -20.50 5.59 8.50
C GLU A 40 -21.12 5.43 7.11
N LYS A 41 -20.69 6.25 6.14
CA LYS A 41 -21.20 6.17 4.78
C LYS A 41 -20.69 4.93 4.06
N THR A 42 -19.46 4.51 4.34
CA THR A 42 -18.93 3.24 3.82
C THR A 42 -19.75 2.06 4.37
N SER A 43 -20.05 2.07 5.68
CA SER A 43 -20.94 1.07 6.30
C SER A 43 -22.29 1.00 5.60
N ALA A 44 -22.97 2.14 5.43
CA ALA A 44 -24.26 2.21 4.75
C ALA A 44 -24.20 1.66 3.31
N LEU A 45 -23.11 1.92 2.60
CA LEU A 45 -22.91 1.50 1.22
C LEU A 45 -22.69 -0.01 1.11
N VAL A 46 -21.83 -0.61 1.95
CA VAL A 46 -21.51 -2.04 1.83
C VAL A 46 -22.65 -2.93 2.36
N THR A 47 -23.49 -2.41 3.26
CA THR A 47 -24.66 -3.15 3.81
C THR A 47 -25.88 -3.07 2.90
N ASP A 48 -25.98 -2.10 2.01
CA ASP A 48 -27.14 -1.93 1.09
C ASP A 48 -26.90 -2.68 -0.22
N MET A 49 -27.74 -3.67 -0.50
CA MET A 49 -27.67 -4.49 -1.71
C MET A 49 -27.81 -3.66 -2.99
N TYR A 50 -28.71 -2.68 -3.02
CA TYR A 50 -28.92 -1.84 -4.20
C TYR A 50 -27.75 -0.90 -4.46
N ALA A 51 -27.13 -0.39 -3.39
CA ALA A 51 -25.94 0.42 -3.50
C ALA A 51 -24.75 -0.41 -4.06
N ARG A 52 -24.56 -1.64 -3.58
CA ARG A 52 -23.53 -2.56 -4.12
C ARG A 52 -23.76 -2.85 -5.60
N GLU A 53 -25.00 -3.18 -5.99
CA GLU A 53 -25.38 -3.45 -7.38
C GLU A 53 -25.10 -2.23 -8.27
N ASN A 54 -25.47 -1.03 -7.81
CA ASN A 54 -25.24 0.22 -8.53
C ASN A 54 -23.74 0.51 -8.72
N ILE A 55 -22.92 0.30 -7.67
CA ILE A 55 -21.45 0.43 -7.79
C ILE A 55 -20.92 -0.52 -8.87
N ILE A 56 -21.29 -1.79 -8.78
CA ILE A 56 -20.78 -2.83 -9.69
C ILE A 56 -21.15 -2.50 -11.14
N SER A 57 -22.39 -2.10 -11.37
CA SER A 57 -22.88 -1.73 -12.69
C SER A 57 -22.11 -0.52 -13.26
N ASN A 58 -21.96 0.54 -12.47
CA ASN A 58 -21.23 1.74 -12.86
C ASN A 58 -19.76 1.47 -13.17
N VAL A 59 -19.12 0.62 -12.38
CA VAL A 59 -17.69 0.25 -12.58
C VAL A 59 -17.52 -0.55 -13.86
N VAL A 60 -18.39 -1.52 -14.12
CA VAL A 60 -18.34 -2.33 -15.35
C VAL A 60 -18.58 -1.46 -16.57
N GLU A 61 -19.58 -0.57 -16.53
CA GLU A 61 -19.85 0.38 -17.64
C GLU A 61 -18.60 1.23 -17.94
N LEU A 62 -17.95 1.79 -16.91
CA LEU A 62 -16.73 2.56 -17.07
C LEU A 62 -15.58 1.72 -17.63
N ALA A 63 -15.40 0.51 -17.13
CA ALA A 63 -14.34 -0.39 -17.60
C ALA A 63 -14.50 -0.71 -19.07
N LEU A 64 -15.70 -1.08 -19.50
CA LEU A 64 -16.01 -1.38 -20.90
C LEU A 64 -15.87 -0.14 -21.79
N LYS A 65 -16.37 1.02 -21.35
CA LYS A 65 -16.30 2.30 -22.08
C LYS A 65 -14.86 2.73 -22.37
N TYR A 66 -13.96 2.59 -21.39
CA TYR A 66 -12.56 3.02 -21.53
C TYR A 66 -11.62 1.87 -21.89
N GLY A 67 -12.14 0.65 -21.97
CA GLY A 67 -11.37 -0.57 -22.26
C GLY A 67 -10.32 -0.84 -21.19
N PHE A 68 -10.68 -0.73 -19.93
CA PHE A 68 -9.84 -1.17 -18.81
C PHE A 68 -9.85 -2.70 -18.75
N GLU A 69 -8.76 -3.28 -18.28
CA GLU A 69 -8.59 -4.73 -18.19
C GLU A 69 -8.93 -5.29 -16.80
N GLY A 70 -9.09 -4.41 -15.82
CA GLY A 70 -9.46 -4.77 -14.44
C GLY A 70 -9.85 -3.55 -13.62
N ILE A 71 -10.24 -3.82 -12.38
CA ILE A 71 -10.56 -2.79 -11.38
C ILE A 71 -9.95 -3.20 -10.05
N ASN A 72 -9.37 -2.21 -9.36
CA ASN A 72 -8.89 -2.35 -8.00
C ASN A 72 -9.86 -1.71 -7.01
N ILE A 73 -10.15 -2.38 -5.88
CA ILE A 73 -10.91 -1.84 -4.75
C ILE A 73 -9.96 -1.48 -3.63
N ASP A 74 -9.99 -0.23 -3.19
CA ASP A 74 -9.24 0.29 -2.05
C ASP A 74 -10.22 0.92 -1.05
N PHE A 75 -10.87 0.05 -0.28
CA PHE A 75 -11.80 0.45 0.79
C PHE A 75 -11.12 0.28 2.13
N GLU A 76 -10.84 1.40 2.79
CA GLU A 76 -10.12 1.45 4.05
C GLU A 76 -11.00 2.04 5.17
N ASN A 77 -10.57 1.86 6.42
CA ASN A 77 -11.23 2.39 7.62
C ASN A 77 -12.72 2.03 7.66
N MET A 78 -13.00 0.73 7.70
CA MET A 78 -14.35 0.17 7.75
C MET A 78 -14.70 -0.33 9.15
N LYS A 79 -15.99 -0.48 9.44
CA LYS A 79 -16.42 -1.06 10.72
C LYS A 79 -16.18 -2.57 10.74
N LEU A 80 -15.68 -3.06 11.86
CA LEU A 80 -15.49 -4.50 12.07
C LEU A 80 -16.79 -5.31 11.84
N LYS A 81 -17.92 -4.76 12.26
CA LYS A 81 -19.23 -5.41 12.09
C LYS A 81 -19.67 -5.59 10.64
N ASP A 82 -19.10 -4.83 9.70
CA ASP A 82 -19.44 -4.88 8.28
C ASP A 82 -18.49 -5.82 7.48
N LYS A 83 -17.73 -6.63 8.19
CA LYS A 83 -16.73 -7.56 7.61
C LYS A 83 -17.35 -8.56 6.63
N ASP A 84 -18.47 -9.15 7.00
CA ASP A 84 -19.17 -10.15 6.19
C ASP A 84 -19.86 -9.49 4.98
N GLU A 85 -20.44 -8.32 5.16
CA GLU A 85 -21.03 -7.51 4.10
C GLU A 85 -20.01 -7.04 3.09
N PHE A 86 -18.82 -6.64 3.55
CA PHE A 86 -17.73 -6.29 2.65
C PHE A 86 -17.25 -7.52 1.86
N SER A 87 -17.11 -8.67 2.52
CA SER A 87 -16.77 -9.92 1.84
C SER A 87 -17.84 -10.32 0.82
N GLN A 88 -19.12 -10.11 1.12
CA GLN A 88 -20.22 -10.32 0.19
C GLN A 88 -20.14 -9.36 -1.01
N PHE A 89 -19.88 -8.06 -0.77
CA PHE A 89 -19.66 -7.10 -1.84
C PHE A 89 -18.54 -7.54 -2.78
N ILE A 90 -17.39 -8.01 -2.24
CA ILE A 90 -16.29 -8.48 -3.06
C ILE A 90 -16.64 -9.73 -3.87
N ARG A 91 -17.44 -10.66 -3.32
CA ARG A 91 -17.94 -11.82 -4.09
C ARG A 91 -18.82 -11.40 -5.27
N GLU A 92 -19.76 -10.49 -5.05
CA GLU A 92 -20.67 -9.96 -6.09
C GLU A 92 -19.88 -9.20 -7.16
N PHE A 93 -18.97 -8.33 -6.74
CA PHE A 93 -18.09 -7.53 -7.58
C PHE A 93 -17.21 -8.41 -8.47
N SER A 94 -16.43 -9.31 -7.87
CA SER A 94 -15.48 -10.16 -8.61
C SER A 94 -16.19 -11.12 -9.57
N ALA A 95 -17.34 -11.69 -9.16
CA ALA A 95 -18.13 -12.54 -10.04
C ALA A 95 -18.65 -11.78 -11.27
N THR A 96 -19.05 -10.51 -11.09
CA THR A 96 -19.54 -9.68 -12.21
C THR A 96 -18.40 -9.22 -13.10
N LEU A 97 -17.27 -8.83 -12.56
CA LEU A 97 -16.07 -8.48 -13.34
C LEU A 97 -15.63 -9.67 -14.20
N ARG A 98 -15.54 -10.87 -13.61
CA ARG A 98 -15.13 -12.09 -14.33
C ARG A 98 -16.06 -12.43 -15.49
N ARG A 99 -17.38 -12.23 -15.33
CA ARG A 99 -18.33 -12.40 -16.45
C ARG A 99 -18.11 -11.42 -17.60
N ASN A 100 -17.45 -10.30 -17.34
CA ASN A 100 -17.08 -9.28 -18.33
C ASN A 100 -15.59 -9.36 -18.76
N ASN A 101 -14.89 -10.46 -18.42
CA ASN A 101 -13.46 -10.67 -18.67
C ASN A 101 -12.56 -9.57 -18.06
N LEU A 102 -12.95 -9.06 -16.90
CA LEU A 102 -12.21 -8.05 -16.14
C LEU A 102 -11.56 -8.68 -14.91
N ILE A 103 -10.37 -8.23 -14.58
CA ILE A 103 -9.63 -8.61 -13.37
C ILE A 103 -10.16 -7.83 -12.15
N ALA A 104 -10.31 -8.53 -11.03
CA ALA A 104 -10.63 -7.93 -9.73
C ALA A 104 -9.42 -8.01 -8.80
N SER A 105 -8.89 -6.86 -8.35
CA SER A 105 -7.88 -6.79 -7.30
C SER A 105 -8.39 -5.97 -6.10
N ILE A 106 -7.99 -6.36 -4.90
CA ILE A 106 -8.51 -5.77 -3.67
C ILE A 106 -7.34 -5.42 -2.76
N ASP A 107 -7.24 -4.15 -2.37
CA ASP A 107 -6.28 -3.69 -1.38
C ASP A 107 -6.75 -4.05 0.02
N VAL A 108 -5.85 -4.60 0.84
CA VAL A 108 -6.08 -4.91 2.25
C VAL A 108 -4.89 -4.48 3.09
N ASN A 109 -5.17 -4.05 4.31
CA ASN A 109 -4.13 -3.76 5.27
C ASN A 109 -3.55 -5.04 5.90
N VAL A 110 -2.34 -4.93 6.45
CA VAL A 110 -1.70 -6.02 7.17
C VAL A 110 -2.50 -6.41 8.43
N PRO A 111 -2.48 -7.70 8.85
CA PRO A 111 -3.21 -8.16 10.03
C PRO A 111 -2.52 -7.69 11.34
N ASP A 112 -2.74 -6.42 11.71
CA ASP A 112 -2.18 -5.76 12.90
C ASP A 112 -3.10 -5.80 14.13
N GLY A 113 -4.36 -6.25 13.95
CA GLY A 113 -5.36 -6.37 15.02
C GLY A 113 -6.19 -5.11 15.27
N SER A 114 -6.02 -4.06 14.48
CA SER A 114 -6.87 -2.86 14.56
C SER A 114 -8.28 -3.16 14.01
N GLU A 115 -9.32 -2.65 14.68
CA GLU A 115 -10.70 -2.96 14.32
C GLU A 115 -11.10 -2.47 12.94
N THR A 116 -10.73 -1.21 12.60
CA THR A 116 -11.22 -0.55 11.38
C THR A 116 -10.24 -0.61 10.22
N TRP A 117 -8.99 -1.04 10.47
CA TRP A 117 -7.93 -1.09 9.45
C TRP A 117 -7.46 -2.50 9.12
N SER A 118 -7.78 -3.49 9.96
CA SER A 118 -7.30 -4.87 9.81
C SER A 118 -8.41 -5.89 10.01
N LEU A 119 -9.04 -5.91 11.18
CA LEU A 119 -10.06 -6.90 11.52
C LEU A 119 -11.36 -6.77 10.71
N CYS A 120 -11.58 -5.62 10.08
CA CYS A 120 -12.68 -5.39 9.13
C CYS A 120 -12.55 -6.17 7.81
N TYR A 121 -11.39 -6.78 7.53
CA TYR A 121 -11.21 -7.66 6.39
C TYR A 121 -11.28 -9.13 6.80
N ASP A 122 -11.96 -9.94 6.02
CA ASP A 122 -11.77 -11.38 5.96
C ASP A 122 -10.83 -11.68 4.79
N HIS A 123 -9.52 -11.70 5.06
CA HIS A 123 -8.49 -11.88 4.03
C HIS A 123 -8.72 -13.15 3.20
N LYS A 124 -9.17 -14.25 3.86
CA LYS A 124 -9.44 -15.52 3.17
C LYS A 124 -10.64 -15.41 2.25
N ALA A 125 -11.78 -14.94 2.76
CA ALA A 125 -13.00 -14.83 1.95
C ALA A 125 -12.83 -13.86 0.77
N ILE A 126 -12.10 -12.75 0.99
CA ILE A 126 -11.78 -11.77 -0.06
C ILE A 126 -10.88 -12.41 -1.12
N SER A 127 -9.78 -13.08 -0.71
CA SER A 127 -8.84 -13.68 -1.65
C SER A 127 -9.44 -14.83 -2.45
N ASP A 128 -10.35 -15.59 -1.86
CA ASP A 128 -11.07 -16.66 -2.57
C ASP A 128 -11.95 -16.10 -3.70
N ALA A 129 -12.50 -14.90 -3.48
CA ALA A 129 -13.39 -14.26 -4.43
C ALA A 129 -12.67 -13.50 -5.56
N CYS A 130 -11.59 -12.78 -5.25
CA CYS A 130 -10.87 -11.93 -6.21
C CYS A 130 -9.77 -12.67 -6.98
N ASP A 131 -9.19 -12.02 -7.97
CA ASP A 131 -8.05 -12.54 -8.73
C ASP A 131 -6.72 -12.24 -8.02
N TYR A 132 -6.58 -11.03 -7.43
CA TYR A 132 -5.40 -10.64 -6.65
C TYR A 132 -5.78 -9.93 -5.36
N LEU A 133 -5.09 -10.27 -4.28
CA LEU A 133 -5.13 -9.60 -2.99
C LEU A 133 -3.86 -8.75 -2.85
N MET A 134 -4.03 -7.43 -2.76
CA MET A 134 -2.95 -6.45 -2.70
C MET A 134 -2.67 -6.14 -1.24
N LEU A 135 -1.58 -6.70 -0.67
CA LEU A 135 -1.22 -6.48 0.73
C LEU A 135 -0.46 -5.18 0.89
N MET A 136 -1.07 -4.17 1.47
CA MET A 136 -0.47 -2.86 1.74
C MET A 136 0.51 -2.95 2.92
N ALA A 137 1.73 -3.46 2.66
CA ALA A 137 2.76 -3.68 3.67
C ALA A 137 3.63 -2.42 3.88
N TYR A 138 3.00 -1.29 4.21
CA TYR A 138 3.64 -0.01 4.51
C TYR A 138 2.89 0.77 5.59
N ASP A 139 3.37 1.97 5.93
CA ASP A 139 2.86 2.82 7.03
C ASP A 139 2.91 2.16 8.43
N GLN A 140 3.90 1.28 8.65
CA GLN A 140 4.11 0.49 9.88
C GLN A 140 3.95 1.30 11.18
N TYR A 141 4.44 2.53 11.23
CA TYR A 141 4.37 3.41 12.41
C TYR A 141 3.38 4.57 12.26
N GLY A 142 2.56 4.56 11.20
CA GLY A 142 1.65 5.67 10.90
C GLY A 142 2.38 7.02 10.76
N ARG A 143 1.67 8.13 10.85
CA ARG A 143 2.25 9.47 10.60
C ARG A 143 2.95 10.08 11.80
N THR A 144 2.60 9.70 13.02
CA THR A 144 3.02 10.40 14.24
C THR A 144 4.15 9.72 14.99
N LYS A 145 4.31 8.42 14.86
CA LYS A 145 5.35 7.65 15.55
C LYS A 145 6.66 7.65 14.74
N ALA A 146 7.79 7.62 15.46
CA ALA A 146 9.11 7.45 14.89
C ALA A 146 9.31 5.99 14.46
N GLY A 147 9.85 5.76 13.28
CA GLY A 147 10.12 4.41 12.78
C GLY A 147 10.06 4.33 11.25
N PRO A 148 10.45 3.18 10.69
CA PRO A 148 10.41 2.92 9.25
C PRO A 148 8.98 2.94 8.70
N VAL A 149 8.87 3.15 7.40
CA VAL A 149 7.61 2.98 6.67
C VAL A 149 7.28 1.50 6.56
N ALA A 150 8.28 0.66 6.27
CA ALA A 150 8.14 -0.77 6.09
C ALA A 150 9.48 -1.47 6.38
N SER A 151 9.74 -1.91 7.62
CA SER A 151 10.92 -2.71 7.90
C SER A 151 10.81 -4.11 7.29
N LEU A 152 11.93 -4.67 6.84
CA LEU A 152 11.97 -5.98 6.18
C LEU A 152 11.33 -7.07 7.03
N THR A 153 11.75 -7.18 8.30
CA THR A 153 11.22 -8.18 9.25
C THR A 153 9.72 -8.02 9.47
N TRP A 154 9.23 -6.78 9.57
CA TRP A 154 7.80 -6.54 9.74
C TRP A 154 7.00 -6.91 8.49
N VAL A 155 7.49 -6.59 7.29
CA VAL A 155 6.88 -6.98 6.01
C VAL A 155 6.81 -8.50 5.92
N GLU A 156 7.92 -9.19 6.18
CA GLU A 156 8.00 -10.65 6.12
C GLU A 156 7.06 -11.33 7.12
N ASN A 157 7.01 -10.83 8.36
CA ASN A 157 6.10 -11.35 9.39
C ASN A 157 4.63 -11.19 8.99
N ASN A 158 4.25 -10.11 8.30
CA ASN A 158 2.90 -9.91 7.85
C ASN A 158 2.55 -10.79 6.63
N ILE A 159 3.49 -11.04 5.71
CA ILE A 159 3.32 -12.04 4.66
C ILE A 159 3.04 -13.42 5.28
N ASN A 160 3.85 -13.84 6.26
CA ASN A 160 3.65 -15.11 6.95
C ASN A 160 2.27 -15.19 7.65
N LYS A 161 1.84 -14.12 8.34
CA LYS A 161 0.51 -14.09 8.95
C LYS A 161 -0.60 -14.28 7.93
N VAL A 162 -0.53 -13.58 6.80
CA VAL A 162 -1.55 -13.66 5.74
C VAL A 162 -1.60 -15.05 5.11
N ILE A 163 -0.45 -15.67 4.83
CA ILE A 163 -0.40 -17.00 4.23
C ILE A 163 -0.77 -18.09 5.25
N GLU A 164 -0.10 -18.11 6.42
CA GLU A 164 -0.20 -19.23 7.34
C GLU A 164 -1.39 -19.15 8.29
N ARG A 165 -1.73 -17.95 8.76
CA ARG A 165 -2.81 -17.73 9.71
C ARG A 165 -4.12 -17.44 9.01
N GLU A 166 -4.13 -16.49 8.09
CA GLU A 166 -5.34 -16.08 7.36
C GLU A 166 -5.64 -17.03 6.19
N LYS A 167 -4.72 -17.98 5.85
CA LYS A 167 -4.89 -19.01 4.80
C LYS A 167 -5.13 -18.46 3.40
N VAL A 168 -4.54 -17.34 3.08
CA VAL A 168 -4.56 -16.77 1.73
C VAL A 168 -3.64 -17.56 0.80
N ASP A 169 -4.08 -17.82 -0.41
CA ASP A 169 -3.25 -18.42 -1.46
C ASP A 169 -2.14 -17.44 -1.87
N ASN A 170 -0.89 -17.82 -1.64
CA ASN A 170 0.28 -17.03 -1.98
C ASN A 170 0.33 -16.66 -3.48
N LYS A 171 -0.25 -17.48 -4.36
CA LYS A 171 -0.33 -17.21 -5.81
C LYS A 171 -1.29 -16.07 -6.19
N LYS A 172 -2.12 -15.64 -5.25
CA LYS A 172 -2.99 -14.47 -5.41
C LYS A 172 -2.49 -13.24 -4.67
N LEU A 173 -1.51 -13.41 -3.78
CA LEU A 173 -0.99 -12.34 -2.93
C LEU A 173 0.03 -11.48 -3.68
N VAL A 174 -0.23 -10.19 -3.80
CA VAL A 174 0.69 -9.18 -4.33
C VAL A 174 1.23 -8.35 -3.19
N LEU A 175 2.55 -8.23 -3.06
CA LEU A 175 3.21 -7.42 -2.05
C LEU A 175 3.24 -5.95 -2.48
N CYS A 176 2.56 -5.07 -1.76
CA CYS A 176 2.65 -3.64 -1.97
C CYS A 176 3.77 -3.02 -1.13
N VAL A 177 4.73 -2.35 -1.78
CA VAL A 177 5.90 -1.74 -1.17
C VAL A 177 5.87 -0.21 -1.30
N PRO A 178 6.47 0.55 -0.36
CA PRO A 178 6.53 2.01 -0.44
C PRO A 178 7.67 2.49 -1.33
N PHE A 179 7.43 3.58 -2.07
CA PHE A 179 8.46 4.37 -2.74
C PHE A 179 8.76 5.67 -1.99
N TYR A 180 8.56 5.66 -0.66
CA TYR A 180 8.75 6.81 0.20
C TYR A 180 9.28 6.42 1.58
N SER A 181 9.97 7.36 2.20
CA SER A 181 10.55 7.26 3.53
C SER A 181 9.94 8.29 4.46
N LYS A 182 10.20 8.13 5.76
CA LYS A 182 9.96 9.17 6.74
C LYS A 182 11.25 9.87 7.12
N TYR A 183 11.19 11.19 7.14
CA TYR A 183 12.18 12.06 7.76
C TYR A 183 11.57 12.71 9.00
N ARG A 184 12.17 12.45 10.15
CA ARG A 184 11.68 12.94 11.43
C ARG A 184 12.69 13.86 12.10
N LYS A 185 12.16 14.95 12.68
CA LYS A 185 12.89 15.85 13.57
C LYS A 185 12.26 15.79 14.95
N ASP A 186 13.11 15.61 15.96
CA ASP A 186 12.72 15.66 17.35
C ASP A 186 13.57 16.70 18.08
N LYS A 187 12.98 17.42 19.03
CA LYS A 187 13.72 18.27 19.99
C LYS A 187 14.21 17.36 21.13
N ILE A 188 15.48 17.47 21.43
CA ILE A 188 16.11 16.85 22.58
C ILE A 188 15.93 17.75 23.77
N THR A 189 15.40 17.23 24.87
CA THR A 189 15.30 17.91 26.17
C THR A 189 15.77 16.96 27.26
N MET A 190 16.35 17.49 28.32
CA MET A 190 16.79 16.68 29.49
C MET A 190 15.76 16.78 30.61
N SER A 191 15.52 15.66 31.28
CA SER A 191 14.78 15.57 32.55
C SER A 191 15.63 14.78 33.53
N GLY A 192 16.40 15.51 34.33
CA GLY A 192 17.52 14.89 35.08
C GLY A 192 18.56 14.36 34.09
N ASP A 193 18.92 13.09 34.24
CA ASP A 193 19.90 12.41 33.38
C ASP A 193 19.23 11.72 32.16
N GLU A 194 17.91 11.77 32.02
CA GLU A 194 17.17 11.15 30.92
C GLU A 194 16.97 12.13 29.76
N GLU A 195 17.22 11.63 28.53
CA GLU A 195 16.93 12.32 27.29
C GLU A 195 15.47 12.10 26.89
N ILE A 196 14.72 13.18 26.74
CA ILE A 196 13.34 13.15 26.26
C ILE A 196 13.28 13.70 24.85
N LEU A 197 12.74 12.91 23.92
CA LEU A 197 12.52 13.28 22.53
C LEU A 197 11.09 13.79 22.33
N LYS A 198 10.96 15.04 21.90
CA LYS A 198 9.67 15.65 21.53
C LYS A 198 9.62 15.90 20.04
N GLY A 199 8.68 15.25 19.35
CA GLY A 199 8.47 15.40 17.91
C GLY A 199 8.22 16.86 17.50
N ILE A 200 9.01 17.35 16.56
CA ILE A 200 8.82 18.67 15.92
C ILE A 200 8.06 18.49 14.60
N SER A 201 8.55 17.60 13.74
CA SER A 201 7.97 17.35 12.43
C SER A 201 8.25 15.95 11.92
N THR A 202 7.34 15.48 11.07
CA THR A 202 7.55 14.29 10.25
C THR A 202 7.21 14.67 8.80
N SER A 203 8.11 14.38 7.87
CA SER A 203 7.94 14.65 6.45
C SER A 203 8.11 13.38 5.64
N THR A 204 7.39 13.28 4.53
CA THR A 204 7.58 12.22 3.55
C THR A 204 8.72 12.59 2.61
N LEU A 205 9.67 11.69 2.41
CA LEU A 205 10.73 11.80 1.41
C LEU A 205 10.49 10.77 0.31
N TYR A 206 10.40 11.21 -0.92
CA TYR A 206 10.37 10.33 -2.10
C TYR A 206 11.76 9.73 -2.34
N MET A 207 11.87 8.59 -3.00
CA MET A 207 13.15 7.89 -3.20
C MET A 207 14.23 8.80 -3.78
N LYS A 208 13.91 9.65 -4.77
CA LYS A 208 14.85 10.64 -5.30
C LYS A 208 15.39 11.59 -4.22
N SER A 209 14.54 12.02 -3.30
CA SER A 209 14.95 12.88 -2.18
C SER A 209 15.81 12.12 -1.18
N VAL A 210 15.49 10.87 -0.89
CA VAL A 210 16.27 9.98 -0.03
C VAL A 210 17.69 9.83 -0.57
N LYS A 211 17.85 9.55 -1.87
CA LYS A 211 19.16 9.46 -2.55
C LYS A 211 20.00 10.71 -2.34
N ASN A 212 19.41 11.90 -2.44
CA ASN A 212 20.08 13.16 -2.18
C ASN A 212 20.51 13.32 -0.71
N TYR A 213 19.66 12.87 0.26
CA TYR A 213 20.04 12.88 1.67
C TYR A 213 21.18 11.92 1.97
N LEU A 214 21.15 10.70 1.46
CA LEU A 214 22.21 9.71 1.64
C LEU A 214 23.55 10.16 1.00
N ALA A 215 23.49 10.92 -0.08
CA ALA A 215 24.68 11.49 -0.74
C ALA A 215 25.21 12.78 -0.05
N ASN A 216 24.48 13.35 0.89
CA ASN A 216 24.85 14.61 1.54
C ASN A 216 25.98 14.40 2.55
N SER A 217 27.08 15.16 2.42
CA SER A 217 28.25 15.08 3.30
C SER A 217 27.92 15.29 4.79
N LYS A 218 26.86 16.07 5.10
CA LYS A 218 26.35 16.25 6.46
C LYS A 218 26.04 14.93 7.17
N PHE A 219 25.54 13.94 6.43
CA PHE A 219 25.07 12.68 7.00
C PHE A 219 26.04 11.52 6.79
N LYS A 220 27.18 11.73 6.10
CA LYS A 220 28.10 10.67 5.67
C LYS A 220 28.50 9.69 6.79
N ASP A 221 28.79 10.22 7.99
CA ASP A 221 29.23 9.41 9.12
C ASP A 221 28.08 8.96 10.04
N CYS A 222 26.84 9.21 9.62
CA CYS A 222 25.62 8.94 10.37
C CYS A 222 24.71 7.93 9.66
N ILE A 223 25.16 7.32 8.56
CA ILE A 223 24.43 6.36 7.76
C ILE A 223 24.87 4.96 8.11
N THR A 224 23.98 4.12 8.57
CA THR A 224 24.23 2.71 8.84
C THR A 224 23.21 1.84 8.12
N TRP A 225 23.67 0.70 7.59
CA TRP A 225 22.75 -0.34 7.13
C TRP A 225 22.29 -1.14 8.33
N ASP A 226 20.97 -1.27 8.47
CA ASP A 226 20.33 -2.08 9.50
C ASP A 226 19.77 -3.36 8.85
N GLU A 227 20.33 -4.50 9.17
CA GLU A 227 19.99 -5.79 8.58
C GLU A 227 18.58 -6.25 8.97
N GLU A 228 18.11 -5.93 10.17
CA GLU A 228 16.78 -6.29 10.64
C GLU A 228 15.70 -5.44 9.96
N LEU A 229 15.98 -4.16 9.79
CA LEU A 229 15.12 -3.24 9.06
C LEU A 229 15.21 -3.46 7.54
N GLY A 230 16.34 -4.00 7.06
CA GLY A 230 16.63 -4.17 5.63
C GLY A 230 16.71 -2.83 4.89
N GLN A 231 17.27 -1.81 5.56
CA GLN A 231 17.35 -0.45 4.99
C GLN A 231 18.42 0.39 5.68
N TYR A 232 18.80 1.50 5.06
CA TYR A 232 19.68 2.47 5.70
C TYR A 232 18.91 3.26 6.75
N TYR A 233 19.54 3.39 7.93
CA TYR A 233 19.13 4.29 9.00
C TYR A 233 20.10 5.45 9.11
N VAL A 234 19.59 6.67 9.20
CA VAL A 234 20.35 7.89 9.39
C VAL A 234 19.92 8.53 10.70
N GLU A 235 20.87 8.75 11.60
CA GLU A 235 20.67 9.50 12.82
C GLU A 235 21.69 10.61 12.93
N TYR A 236 21.23 11.85 12.84
CA TYR A 236 22.06 13.03 12.94
C TYR A 236 21.65 13.92 14.09
N ARG A 237 22.60 14.24 14.96
CA ARG A 237 22.40 15.11 16.12
C ARG A 237 23.10 16.43 15.91
N SER A 238 22.39 17.53 16.13
CA SER A 238 22.92 18.90 16.08
C SER A 238 22.31 19.72 17.20
N GLN A 239 23.12 20.14 18.17
CA GLN A 239 22.67 20.84 19.37
C GLN A 239 21.57 20.06 20.09
N ASN A 240 20.34 20.59 20.10
CA ASN A 240 19.16 20.00 20.73
C ASN A 240 18.16 19.40 19.71
N ILE A 241 18.61 19.09 18.50
CA ILE A 241 17.79 18.50 17.44
C ILE A 241 18.35 17.12 17.06
N LEU A 242 17.45 16.13 16.99
CA LEU A 242 17.67 14.81 16.45
C LEU A 242 16.94 14.69 15.12
N GLU A 243 17.70 14.44 14.05
CA GLU A 243 17.14 14.17 12.71
C GLU A 243 17.32 12.67 12.40
N ARG A 244 16.24 12.01 11.95
CA ARG A 244 16.25 10.57 11.65
C ARG A 244 15.57 10.29 10.31
N ILE A 245 16.16 9.37 9.53
CA ILE A 245 15.61 8.88 8.27
C ILE A 245 15.70 7.36 8.27
N TRP A 246 14.59 6.71 8.00
CA TRP A 246 14.53 5.29 7.65
C TRP A 246 14.36 5.24 6.13
N ALA A 247 15.42 4.89 5.43
CA ALA A 247 15.54 5.13 4.01
C ALA A 247 14.95 3.99 3.17
N GLU A 248 13.88 4.28 2.46
CA GLU A 248 13.41 3.46 1.35
C GLU A 248 14.16 3.88 0.09
N ASP A 249 15.18 3.12 -0.26
CA ASP A 249 16.01 3.26 -1.45
C ASP A 249 15.98 1.98 -2.29
N GLU A 250 16.78 1.90 -3.32
CA GLU A 250 16.86 0.75 -4.21
C GLU A 250 17.33 -0.53 -3.49
N ASN A 251 18.17 -0.41 -2.44
CA ASN A 251 18.63 -1.55 -1.66
C ASN A 251 17.50 -2.08 -0.76
N ALA A 252 16.80 -1.19 -0.04
CA ALA A 252 15.64 -1.55 0.76
C ALA A 252 14.51 -2.15 -0.09
N LEU A 253 14.27 -1.60 -1.27
CA LEU A 253 13.33 -2.13 -2.25
C LEU A 253 13.71 -3.55 -2.67
N LYS A 254 15.00 -3.78 -3.01
CA LYS A 254 15.50 -5.09 -3.41
C LYS A 254 15.27 -6.17 -2.36
N GLU A 255 15.55 -5.87 -1.09
CA GLU A 255 15.34 -6.83 0.01
C GLU A 255 13.86 -7.21 0.12
N LYS A 256 12.94 -6.25 0.00
CA LYS A 256 11.49 -6.52 0.04
C LYS A 256 11.03 -7.31 -1.20
N VAL A 257 11.51 -6.97 -2.39
CA VAL A 257 11.15 -7.69 -3.64
C VAL A 257 11.65 -9.15 -3.62
N LYS A 258 12.76 -9.47 -2.95
CA LYS A 258 13.19 -10.86 -2.74
C LYS A 258 12.14 -11.72 -2.04
N LEU A 259 11.31 -11.12 -1.18
CA LEU A 259 10.23 -11.84 -0.49
C LEU A 259 9.18 -12.37 -1.47
N VAL A 260 8.95 -11.70 -2.60
CA VAL A 260 8.06 -12.19 -3.66
C VAL A 260 8.50 -13.56 -4.15
N ASN A 261 9.79 -13.73 -4.46
CA ASN A 261 10.34 -15.01 -4.89
C ASN A 261 10.40 -16.02 -3.74
N LYS A 262 10.79 -15.59 -2.53
CA LYS A 262 10.91 -16.45 -1.34
C LYS A 262 9.57 -17.11 -0.99
N TYR A 263 8.48 -16.36 -1.05
CA TYR A 263 7.13 -16.81 -0.71
C TYR A 263 6.30 -17.20 -1.93
N ASN A 264 6.89 -17.16 -3.15
CA ASN A 264 6.23 -17.49 -4.40
C ASN A 264 4.90 -16.72 -4.57
N LEU A 265 4.94 -15.41 -4.31
CA LEU A 265 3.80 -14.50 -4.41
C LEU A 265 3.43 -14.23 -5.88
N ALA A 266 2.25 -13.68 -6.11
CA ALA A 266 1.78 -13.29 -7.45
C ALA A 266 2.62 -12.17 -8.08
N GLY A 267 3.15 -11.26 -7.27
CA GLY A 267 3.96 -10.14 -7.76
C GLY A 267 4.21 -9.06 -6.71
N VAL A 268 4.66 -7.92 -7.18
CA VAL A 268 4.87 -6.71 -6.39
C VAL A 268 4.09 -5.54 -6.97
N ALA A 269 3.54 -4.70 -6.11
CA ALA A 269 2.98 -3.38 -6.43
C ALA A 269 3.67 -2.30 -5.59
N SER A 270 3.45 -1.03 -5.92
CA SER A 270 4.14 0.05 -5.22
C SER A 270 3.23 1.26 -4.98
N TRP A 271 3.38 1.92 -3.85
CA TRP A 271 2.79 3.21 -3.56
C TRP A 271 3.89 4.27 -3.48
N ARG A 272 4.00 5.19 -4.43
CA ARG A 272 3.21 5.24 -5.65
C ARG A 272 4.06 5.70 -6.83
N TRP A 273 3.59 5.47 -8.02
CA TRP A 273 4.20 5.99 -9.24
C TRP A 273 4.47 7.51 -9.16
N GLY A 274 5.67 7.93 -9.59
CA GLY A 274 6.17 9.29 -9.51
C GLY A 274 7.00 9.58 -8.24
N PHE A 275 7.10 8.63 -7.29
CA PHE A 275 7.94 8.74 -6.09
C PHE A 275 9.27 7.97 -6.21
N GLU A 276 9.31 7.05 -7.17
CA GLU A 276 10.46 6.18 -7.45
C GLU A 276 11.62 6.91 -8.14
N THR A 277 12.76 6.24 -8.17
CA THR A 277 13.86 6.53 -9.09
C THR A 277 13.75 5.64 -10.32
N PRO A 278 14.36 6.00 -11.47
CA PRO A 278 14.39 5.13 -12.65
C PRO A 278 15.00 3.75 -12.36
N GLU A 279 15.99 3.69 -11.47
CA GLU A 279 16.69 2.47 -11.05
C GLU A 279 15.76 1.50 -10.29
N SER A 280 14.71 1.99 -9.65
CA SER A 280 13.73 1.16 -8.92
C SER A 280 13.09 0.08 -9.80
N TRP A 281 12.72 0.44 -11.03
CA TRP A 281 12.13 -0.51 -11.98
C TRP A 281 13.12 -1.57 -12.44
N GLN A 282 14.38 -1.19 -12.63
CA GLN A 282 15.45 -2.13 -12.94
C GLN A 282 15.67 -3.12 -11.80
N VAL A 283 15.73 -2.64 -10.56
CA VAL A 283 15.89 -3.49 -9.36
C VAL A 283 14.74 -4.48 -9.21
N ILE A 284 13.51 -4.05 -9.42
CA ILE A 284 12.32 -4.94 -9.37
C ILE A 284 12.48 -6.02 -10.44
N ASN A 285 12.71 -5.62 -11.69
CA ASN A 285 12.81 -6.57 -12.82
C ASN A 285 13.94 -7.58 -12.62
N GLU A 286 15.14 -7.13 -12.26
CA GLU A 286 16.28 -8.00 -12.03
C GLU A 286 16.07 -8.94 -10.84
N THR A 287 15.38 -8.50 -9.79
CA THR A 287 15.15 -9.32 -8.60
C THR A 287 14.09 -10.38 -8.84
N LEU A 288 13.00 -10.04 -9.53
CA LEU A 288 11.93 -11.00 -9.86
C LEU A 288 12.38 -12.06 -10.86
N ASN A 289 13.27 -11.72 -11.81
CA ASN A 289 13.72 -12.62 -12.88
C ASN A 289 15.01 -13.38 -12.56
N LYS A 290 15.60 -13.18 -11.37
CA LYS A 290 16.69 -14.04 -10.90
C LYS A 290 16.12 -15.41 -10.49
N LYS A 291 16.38 -16.41 -11.34
CA LYS A 291 16.17 -17.83 -11.03
C LYS A 291 17.31 -18.34 -10.14
#